data_ff4af2031d8f214677c3c8dd2001818a
#
_entry.id   ff4af2031d8f214677c3c8dd2001818a
#
_cell.length_a   1.000
_cell.length_b   1.000
_cell.length_c   1.000
_cell.angle_alpha   90.00
_cell.angle_beta   90.00
_cell.angle_gamma   90.00
#
_symmetry.space_group_name_H-M   'P 1'
#
loop_
_entity.id
_entity.type
_entity.pdbx_description
1 polymer ?
#
loop_
_entity_poly.entity_id
_entity_poly.type
_entity_poly.pdbx_seq_one_letter_code
_entity_poly.pdbx_strand_id
1 'polypeptide(L)'
;FSTYRKWGFVMKLIMAIIQDKDSAILSDELVEANVRATKLPSTGGFLRAGNTTFMIGVEDERVDEVLRIIKTNCEAREQFVATPVSMDVPLDNAIAYPMEVHVGGATVFVLPVDSFHRF
;
A
#
# COMPACT_ATOMS: atom_id res chain seq x y z
N PHE A 1 -3.35 14.70 24.24
CA PHE A 1 -2.29 15.63 24.60
C PHE A 1 -1.14 14.95 25.31
N SER A 2 -0.87 13.77 24.94
CA SER A 2 0.31 13.05 25.36
C SER A 2 1.41 13.28 24.37
N THR A 3 2.62 13.40 24.87
CA THR A 3 3.80 13.44 24.03
C THR A 3 4.44 12.06 24.09
N TYR A 4 4.58 11.42 22.95
CA TYR A 4 5.08 10.05 22.91
C TYR A 4 6.58 9.94 22.77
N ARG A 5 7.29 11.01 23.02
CA ARG A 5 8.75 10.99 22.99
C ARG A 5 9.39 10.74 24.34
N LYS A 6 8.57 10.59 25.36
CA LYS A 6 9.07 10.27 26.70
C LYS A 6 9.72 8.91 26.68
N TRP A 7 10.69 8.74 27.54
CA TRP A 7 11.30 7.44 27.84
C TRP A 7 12.09 6.87 26.67
N GLY A 8 12.57 7.73 25.77
CA GLY A 8 13.39 7.28 24.66
C GLY A 8 12.65 6.60 23.54
N PHE A 9 11.33 6.69 23.50
CA PHE A 9 10.58 6.18 22.36
C PHE A 9 10.89 7.01 21.13
N VAL A 10 11.21 6.34 20.05
CA VAL A 10 11.43 6.96 18.75
C VAL A 10 10.28 6.54 17.86
N MET A 11 9.59 7.54 17.34
CA MET A 11 8.48 7.31 16.43
C MET A 11 8.91 7.55 15.01
N LYS A 12 8.35 6.75 14.13
CA LYS A 12 8.53 6.91 12.69
C LYS A 12 7.17 7.05 12.03
N LEU A 13 7.15 7.85 10.98
CA LEU A 13 5.98 7.95 10.11
C LEU A 13 6.29 7.20 8.84
N ILE A 14 5.47 6.21 8.53
CA ILE A 14 5.59 5.45 7.31
C ILE A 14 4.52 5.95 6.35
N MET A 15 4.93 6.39 5.17
CA MET A 15 4.01 6.75 4.11
C MET A 15 4.13 5.69 3.02
N ALA A 16 3.07 4.94 2.81
CA ALA A 16 3.04 3.87 1.83
C ALA A 16 2.05 4.21 0.74
N ILE A 17 2.53 4.33 -0.48
CA ILE A 17 1.71 4.60 -1.65
C ILE A 17 1.56 3.30 -2.40
N ILE A 18 0.34 2.78 -2.45
CA ILE A 18 0.05 1.47 -3.03
C ILE A 18 -1.06 1.58 -4.05
N GLN A 19 -1.25 0.53 -4.81
CA GLN A 19 -2.37 0.47 -5.74
C GLN A 19 -3.68 0.24 -4.99
N ASP A 20 -4.76 0.87 -5.49
CA ASP A 20 -6.07 0.80 -4.83
C ASP A 20 -6.52 -0.64 -4.59
N LYS A 21 -6.23 -1.53 -5.52
CA LYS A 21 -6.67 -2.92 -5.41
C LYS A 21 -6.03 -3.68 -4.25
N ASP A 22 -4.89 -3.20 -3.76
CA ASP A 22 -4.22 -3.83 -2.63
C ASP A 22 -4.60 -3.18 -1.30
N SER A 23 -5.34 -2.09 -1.34
CA SER A 23 -5.59 -1.28 -0.15
C SER A 23 -6.46 -1.99 0.88
N ALA A 24 -7.47 -2.72 0.45
CA ALA A 24 -8.37 -3.40 1.39
C ALA A 24 -7.63 -4.49 2.16
N ILE A 25 -6.83 -5.29 1.46
CA ILE A 25 -6.06 -6.35 2.09
C ILE A 25 -5.03 -5.77 3.04
N LEU A 26 -4.33 -4.73 2.60
CA LEU A 26 -3.34 -4.09 3.47
C LEU A 26 -3.99 -3.51 4.71
N SER A 27 -5.13 -2.86 4.57
CA SER A 27 -5.86 -2.30 5.70
C SER A 27 -6.22 -3.38 6.72
N ASP A 28 -6.72 -4.52 6.24
CA ASP A 28 -7.08 -5.62 7.12
C ASP A 28 -5.86 -6.19 7.85
N GLU A 29 -4.76 -6.36 7.15
CA GLU A 29 -3.54 -6.90 7.75
C GLU A 29 -2.96 -5.94 8.79
N LEU A 30 -3.04 -4.65 8.55
CA LEU A 30 -2.58 -3.67 9.53
C LEU A 30 -3.45 -3.67 10.77
N VAL A 31 -4.76 -3.81 10.60
CA VAL A 31 -5.68 -3.92 11.73
C VAL A 31 -5.37 -5.16 12.56
N GLU A 32 -5.14 -6.30 11.91
CA GLU A 32 -4.80 -7.53 12.61
C GLU A 32 -3.48 -7.44 13.37
N ALA A 33 -2.55 -6.68 12.85
CA ALA A 33 -1.26 -6.45 13.51
C ALA A 33 -1.35 -5.37 14.59
N ASN A 34 -2.55 -4.84 14.83
CA ASN A 34 -2.78 -3.76 15.78
C ASN A 34 -1.97 -2.51 15.43
N VAL A 35 -1.92 -2.21 14.15
CA VAL A 35 -1.24 -1.03 13.63
C VAL A 35 -2.28 -0.03 13.15
N ARG A 36 -2.20 1.18 13.63
CA ARG A 36 -3.09 2.25 13.19
C ARG A 36 -2.55 2.90 11.93
N ALA A 37 -3.43 3.02 10.95
CA ALA A 37 -3.07 3.66 9.70
C ALA A 37 -4.20 4.58 9.25
N THR A 38 -3.82 5.72 8.71
CA THR A 38 -4.76 6.63 8.08
C THR A 38 -4.67 6.45 6.58
N LYS A 39 -5.81 6.19 5.97
CA LYS A 39 -5.89 5.94 4.55
C LYS A 39 -6.30 7.23 3.84
N LEU A 40 -5.49 7.65 2.90
CA LEU A 40 -5.73 8.87 2.13
C LEU A 40 -6.05 8.48 0.69
N PRO A 41 -7.30 8.66 0.26
CA PRO A 41 -7.64 8.35 -1.13
C PRO A 41 -6.98 9.35 -2.08
N SER A 42 -6.75 8.89 -3.30
CA SER A 42 -6.16 9.71 -4.33
C SER A 42 -7.23 10.61 -4.95
N THR A 43 -7.28 11.86 -4.50
CA THR A 43 -8.22 12.85 -5.04
C THR A 43 -7.45 14.10 -5.47
N GLY A 44 -7.98 14.77 -6.48
CA GLY A 44 -7.31 15.94 -7.02
C GLY A 44 -6.06 15.58 -7.79
N GLY A 45 -5.17 16.53 -7.97
CA GLY A 45 -3.97 16.34 -8.78
C GLY A 45 -2.73 15.97 -7.98
N PHE A 46 -2.83 15.84 -6.69
CA PHE A 46 -1.66 15.65 -5.84
C PHE A 46 -1.13 14.23 -5.91
N LEU A 47 -2.02 13.26 -5.81
CA LEU A 47 -1.64 11.85 -5.87
C LEU A 47 -2.07 11.25 -7.20
N ARG A 48 -1.31 10.28 -7.64
CA ARG A 48 -1.62 9.60 -8.89
C ARG A 48 -2.93 8.82 -8.75
N ALA A 49 -3.81 8.96 -9.73
CA ALA A 49 -5.08 8.23 -9.72
C ALA A 49 -4.83 6.73 -9.70
N GLY A 50 -5.66 6.01 -8.96
CA GLY A 50 -5.54 4.57 -8.83
C GLY A 50 -4.65 4.13 -7.69
N ASN A 51 -4.11 5.06 -6.92
CA ASN A 51 -3.27 4.77 -5.78
C ASN A 51 -3.93 5.23 -4.49
N THR A 52 -3.57 4.56 -3.41
CA THR A 52 -3.99 4.93 -2.07
C THR A 52 -2.75 5.13 -1.22
N THR A 53 -2.73 6.17 -0.42
CA THR A 53 -1.63 6.43 0.50
C THR A 53 -2.05 6.08 1.91
N PHE A 54 -1.21 5.32 2.59
CA PHE A 54 -1.38 5.03 4.01
C PHE A 54 -0.36 5.83 4.80
N MET A 55 -0.82 6.46 5.86
CA MET A 55 0.06 7.13 6.81
C MET A 55 0.02 6.33 8.11
N ILE A 56 1.18 5.83 8.51
CA ILE A 56 1.28 4.90 9.63
C ILE A 56 2.30 5.43 10.62
N GLY A 57 1.87 5.76 11.82
CA GLY A 57 2.77 6.17 12.88
C GLY A 57 3.06 4.99 13.78
N VAL A 58 4.32 4.62 13.90
CA VAL A 58 4.73 3.49 14.73
C VAL A 58 6.03 3.80 15.46
N GLU A 59 6.27 3.04 16.51
CA GLU A 59 7.55 3.07 17.18
C GLU A 59 8.64 2.49 16.27
N ASP A 60 9.84 2.99 16.45
CA ASP A 60 10.96 2.61 15.60
C ASP A 60 11.14 1.10 15.52
N GLU A 61 10.96 0.42 16.62
CA GLU A 61 11.13 -1.04 16.70
C GLU A 61 10.08 -1.83 15.93
N ARG A 62 8.98 -1.19 15.56
CA ARG A 62 7.93 -1.85 14.77
C ARG A 62 8.01 -1.55 13.28
N VAL A 63 8.96 -0.73 12.87
CA VAL A 63 9.07 -0.35 11.45
C VAL A 63 9.26 -1.58 10.57
N ASP A 64 10.15 -2.48 10.95
CA ASP A 64 10.42 -3.67 10.13
C ASP A 64 9.19 -4.56 10.00
N GLU A 65 8.40 -4.67 11.05
CA GLU A 65 7.16 -5.43 11.02
C GLU A 65 6.18 -4.84 10.01
N VAL A 66 6.01 -3.52 10.05
CA VAL A 66 5.10 -2.83 9.14
C VAL A 66 5.58 -2.94 7.70
N LEU A 67 6.88 -2.75 7.48
CA LEU A 67 7.44 -2.88 6.14
C LEU A 67 7.22 -4.28 5.58
N ARG A 68 7.34 -5.30 6.41
CA ARG A 68 7.08 -6.68 5.98
C ARG A 68 5.63 -6.88 5.59
N ILE A 69 4.70 -6.32 6.36
CA ILE A 69 3.28 -6.41 6.03
C ILE A 69 3.01 -5.75 4.69
N ILE A 70 3.55 -4.57 4.47
CA ILE A 70 3.36 -3.87 3.20
C ILE A 70 3.95 -4.67 2.05
N LYS A 71 5.17 -5.16 2.21
CA LYS A 71 5.82 -5.92 1.16
C LYS A 71 5.04 -7.18 0.80
N THR A 72 4.60 -7.91 1.81
CA THR A 72 3.90 -9.18 1.59
C THR A 72 2.60 -8.97 0.81
N ASN A 73 1.92 -7.86 1.05
CA ASN A 73 0.59 -7.65 0.47
C ASN A 73 0.59 -6.77 -0.77
N CYS A 74 1.64 -6.01 -0.99
CA CYS A 74 1.65 -5.00 -2.04
C CYS A 74 2.85 -5.09 -2.97
N GLU A 75 3.70 -6.09 -2.84
CA GLU A 75 4.88 -6.22 -3.66
C GLU A 75 4.50 -6.30 -5.14
N ALA A 76 5.28 -5.62 -5.96
CA ALA A 76 5.07 -5.67 -7.40
C ALA A 76 5.24 -7.11 -7.89
N ARG A 77 4.33 -7.54 -8.72
CA ARG A 77 4.32 -8.89 -9.24
C ARG A 77 3.75 -8.90 -10.64
N GLU A 78 4.07 -9.94 -11.37
CA GLU A 78 3.53 -10.12 -12.69
C GLU A 78 2.46 -11.21 -12.65
N GLN A 79 1.35 -10.95 -13.28
CA GLN A 79 0.27 -11.90 -13.38
C GLN A 79 -0.12 -12.06 -14.84
N PHE A 80 -0.48 -13.30 -15.20
CA PHE A 80 -1.01 -13.57 -16.52
C PHE A 80 -2.52 -13.36 -16.47
N VAL A 81 -2.99 -12.47 -17.32
CA VAL A 81 -4.40 -12.18 -17.44
C VAL A 81 -4.84 -12.60 -18.84
N ALA A 82 -5.85 -13.45 -18.89
CA ALA A 82 -6.42 -13.85 -20.18
C ALA A 82 -7.18 -12.64 -20.75
N THR A 83 -6.77 -12.22 -21.95
CA THR A 83 -7.45 -11.14 -22.62
C THR A 83 -8.74 -11.67 -23.21
N PRO A 84 -9.90 -11.04 -22.92
CA PRO A 84 -11.14 -11.47 -23.54
C PRO A 84 -11.04 -11.32 -25.05
N VAL A 85 -11.48 -12.35 -25.73
CA VAL A 85 -11.48 -12.33 -27.19
C VAL A 85 -12.65 -11.45 -27.64
N SER A 86 -12.34 -10.50 -28.53
CA SER A 86 -13.39 -9.68 -29.09
C SER A 86 -14.30 -10.53 -29.98
N MET A 87 -15.58 -10.27 -29.95
CA MET A 87 -16.53 -10.96 -30.80
C MET A 87 -16.32 -10.68 -32.29
N ASP A 88 -15.56 -9.65 -32.57
CA ASP A 88 -15.24 -9.26 -33.96
C ASP A 88 -14.03 -9.99 -34.51
N VAL A 89 -13.35 -10.79 -33.69
CA VAL A 89 -12.17 -11.53 -34.10
C VAL A 89 -12.61 -12.85 -34.72
N PRO A 90 -12.08 -13.21 -35.89
CA PRO A 90 -12.39 -14.51 -36.48
C PRO A 90 -12.02 -15.66 -35.54
N LEU A 91 -12.78 -16.74 -35.62
CA LEU A 91 -12.62 -17.86 -34.70
C LEU A 91 -11.24 -18.48 -34.73
N ASP A 92 -10.60 -18.52 -35.87
CA ASP A 92 -9.25 -19.03 -36.01
C ASP A 92 -8.20 -18.14 -35.35
N ASN A 93 -8.57 -16.90 -35.06
CA ASN A 93 -7.72 -15.98 -34.31
C ASN A 93 -8.24 -15.74 -32.90
N ALA A 94 -9.30 -16.46 -32.52
CA ALA A 94 -9.95 -16.28 -31.23
C ALA A 94 -9.20 -17.04 -30.14
N ILE A 95 -7.92 -16.79 -30.00
CA ILE A 95 -7.11 -17.40 -28.98
C ILE A 95 -6.88 -16.36 -27.90
N ALA A 96 -7.29 -16.69 -26.68
CA ALA A 96 -7.00 -15.84 -25.54
C ALA A 96 -5.54 -16.05 -25.15
N TYR A 97 -4.73 -15.05 -25.45
CA TYR A 97 -3.33 -15.07 -25.03
C TYR A 97 -3.23 -14.55 -23.62
N PRO A 98 -2.60 -15.29 -22.71
CA PRO A 98 -2.31 -14.71 -21.40
C PRO A 98 -1.34 -13.55 -21.60
N MET A 99 -1.74 -12.41 -21.06
CA MET A 99 -0.90 -11.22 -21.07
C MET A 99 -0.26 -11.06 -19.71
N GLU A 100 1.03 -10.78 -19.70
CA GLU A 100 1.76 -10.50 -18.51
C GLU A 100 1.53 -9.05 -18.14
N VAL A 101 0.96 -8.80 -16.96
CA VAL A 101 0.72 -7.45 -16.49
C VAL A 101 1.35 -7.29 -15.11
N HIS A 102 1.88 -6.10 -14.88
CA HIS A 102 2.40 -5.75 -13.56
C HIS A 102 1.25 -5.37 -12.66
N VAL A 103 1.17 -6.01 -11.52
CA VAL A 103 0.17 -5.69 -10.51
C VAL A 103 0.86 -5.46 -9.18
N GLY A 104 0.26 -4.60 -8.38
CA GLY A 104 0.81 -4.29 -7.07
C GLY A 104 1.95 -3.29 -7.14
N GLY A 105 2.74 -3.29 -6.12
CA GLY A 105 3.83 -2.36 -5.94
C GLY A 105 3.53 -1.35 -4.86
N ALA A 106 4.56 -0.93 -4.16
CA ALA A 106 4.44 0.06 -3.10
C ALA A 106 5.67 0.94 -3.11
N THR A 107 5.44 2.22 -2.93
CA THR A 107 6.50 3.17 -2.66
C THR A 107 6.37 3.58 -1.21
N VAL A 108 7.42 3.37 -0.43
CA VAL A 108 7.35 3.56 1.01
C VAL A 108 8.42 4.52 1.45
N PHE A 109 8.01 5.50 2.23
CA PHE A 109 8.91 6.45 2.87
C PHE A 109 8.83 6.25 4.37
N VAL A 110 9.97 6.22 5.03
CA VAL A 110 10.05 6.17 6.49
C VAL A 110 10.68 7.46 6.96
N LEU A 111 9.94 8.22 7.73
CA LEU A 111 10.35 9.56 8.14
C LEU A 111 10.46 9.60 9.67
N PRO A 112 11.47 10.29 10.20
CA PRO A 112 11.53 10.49 11.64
C PRO A 112 10.43 11.45 12.10
N VAL A 113 9.90 11.20 13.27
CA VAL A 113 8.90 12.07 13.89
C VAL A 113 9.59 12.77 15.06
N ASP A 114 9.72 14.08 14.96
CA ASP A 114 10.38 14.86 16.01
C ASP A 114 9.53 14.94 17.27
N SER A 115 8.23 15.06 17.11
CA SER A 115 7.32 15.07 18.25
C SER A 115 5.95 14.62 17.78
N PHE A 116 5.20 14.09 18.71
CA PHE A 116 3.83 13.63 18.48
C PHE A 116 2.96 14.22 19.57
N HIS A 117 1.92 14.94 19.16
CA HIS A 117 1.00 15.61 20.09
C HIS A 117 -0.41 15.21 19.78
N ARG A 118 -1.15 14.99 20.82
CA ARG A 118 -2.56 14.63 20.71
C ARG A 118 -3.34 15.55 21.65
N PHE A 119 -4.17 16.36 21.08
CA PHE A 119 -4.91 17.37 21.83
C PHE A 119 -6.31 16.93 22.17
#